data_03c9eef483f647ef82e0aa3bd8887281
#
_entry.id   03c9eef483f647ef82e0aa3bd8887281
#
_cell.length_a   1.000
_cell.length_b   1.000
_cell.length_c   1.000
_cell.angle_alpha   90.00
_cell.angle_beta   90.00
_cell.angle_gamma   90.00
#
_symmetry.space_group_name_H-M   'P 1'
#
loop_
_entity.id
_entity.type
_entity.pdbx_description
1 polymer ?
#
loop_
_entity_poly.entity_id
_entity_poly.type
_entity_poly.pdbx_seq_one_letter_code
_entity_poly.pdbx_strand_id
1 'polypeptide(L)'
;MLGTSLVSKFIQVLARTIGDQELNLIHELHKKVTLETIQFIEQNNLGAMIKIDNRLRLVWLLKDELKNGMILEFGVFKGRSINNIAKVFPNREIYGFDTFMGLHENWVMCQKGEFNMYGKLPVVTKNIKLIKGLFENTLPDFLNEHKNDVAFIHIDSDLYSSAKTILSQLENKINNTYILFDEYWNLPDWKNHEYKAFMEFITKTGKKFEYVAHTGGPQVLVKVY
;
A
#
# COMPACT_ATOMS: atom_id res chain seq x y z
N MET A 1 28.38 -47.80 -12.79
CA MET A 1 28.88 -46.47 -13.24
C MET A 1 27.75 -45.50 -13.63
N LEU A 2 26.61 -45.50 -12.97
CA LEU A 2 25.48 -44.59 -13.24
C LEU A 2 25.31 -43.49 -12.20
N GLY A 3 26.07 -43.51 -11.09
CA GLY A 3 25.88 -42.56 -9.98
C GLY A 3 26.56 -41.20 -10.14
N THR A 4 27.64 -41.11 -10.90
CA THR A 4 28.44 -39.88 -11.02
C THR A 4 27.79 -38.81 -11.92
N SER A 5 26.99 -39.23 -12.88
CA SER A 5 26.32 -38.32 -13.83
C SER A 5 25.16 -37.51 -13.22
N LEU A 6 24.40 -38.11 -12.31
CA LEU A 6 23.27 -37.43 -11.60
C LEU A 6 23.76 -36.44 -10.56
N VAL A 7 24.77 -36.83 -9.77
CA VAL A 7 25.39 -35.95 -8.76
C VAL A 7 26.09 -34.77 -9.45
N SER A 8 26.79 -35.00 -10.54
CA SER A 8 27.45 -33.93 -11.31
C SER A 8 26.44 -32.95 -11.93
N LYS A 9 25.32 -33.43 -12.46
CA LYS A 9 24.23 -32.59 -12.95
C LYS A 9 23.56 -31.79 -11.86
N PHE A 10 23.34 -32.41 -10.69
CA PHE A 10 22.76 -31.74 -9.53
C PHE A 10 23.68 -30.63 -9.00
N ILE A 11 24.98 -30.88 -8.89
CA ILE A 11 25.99 -29.87 -8.51
C ILE A 11 26.06 -28.75 -9.54
N GLN A 12 25.96 -29.03 -10.85
CA GLN A 12 25.95 -28.01 -11.91
C GLN A 12 24.68 -27.15 -11.86
N VAL A 13 23.52 -27.74 -11.57
CA VAL A 13 22.26 -26.99 -11.38
C VAL A 13 22.35 -26.12 -10.14
N LEU A 14 22.83 -26.67 -9.01
CA LEU A 14 23.06 -25.90 -7.77
C LEU A 14 24.05 -24.75 -7.98
N ALA A 15 25.17 -24.99 -8.64
CA ALA A 15 26.17 -23.97 -8.94
C ALA A 15 25.61 -22.86 -9.84
N ARG A 16 24.80 -23.21 -10.85
CA ARG A 16 24.09 -22.22 -11.66
C ARG A 16 23.06 -21.43 -10.87
N THR A 17 22.26 -22.11 -10.05
CA THR A 17 21.23 -21.45 -9.22
C THR A 17 21.85 -20.49 -8.19
N ILE A 18 23.00 -20.87 -7.58
CA ILE A 18 23.74 -20.02 -6.66
C ILE A 18 24.41 -18.87 -7.43
N GLY A 19 25.07 -19.16 -8.56
CA GLY A 19 25.72 -18.15 -9.39
C GLY A 19 24.73 -17.15 -9.99
N ASP A 20 23.56 -17.62 -10.44
CA ASP A 20 22.49 -16.76 -10.95
C ASP A 20 21.90 -15.84 -9.84
N GLN A 21 21.89 -16.30 -8.59
CA GLN A 21 21.47 -15.45 -7.46
C GLN A 21 22.50 -14.36 -7.13
N GLU A 22 23.80 -14.68 -7.20
CA GLU A 22 24.86 -13.70 -6.92
C GLU A 22 24.97 -12.60 -8.00
N LEU A 23 24.56 -12.89 -9.25
CA LEU A 23 24.60 -11.94 -10.38
C LEU A 23 23.24 -11.32 -10.71
N ASN A 24 22.19 -11.59 -9.94
CA ASN A 24 20.86 -11.07 -10.20
C ASN A 24 20.74 -9.60 -9.75
N LEU A 25 20.77 -8.68 -10.71
CA LEU A 25 20.67 -7.24 -10.45
C LEU A 25 19.42 -6.85 -9.67
N ILE A 26 18.30 -7.55 -9.88
CA ILE A 26 17.05 -7.30 -9.13
C ILE A 26 17.24 -7.66 -7.65
N HIS A 27 17.91 -8.78 -7.38
CA HIS A 27 18.21 -9.20 -6.01
C HIS A 27 19.13 -8.19 -5.30
N GLU A 28 20.20 -7.74 -5.99
CA GLU A 28 21.10 -6.72 -5.44
C GLU A 28 20.41 -5.37 -5.24
N LEU A 29 19.51 -4.99 -6.15
CA LEU A 29 18.67 -3.80 -6.00
C LEU A 29 17.78 -3.91 -4.74
N HIS A 30 17.11 -5.05 -4.54
CA HIS A 30 16.30 -5.27 -3.34
C HIS A 30 17.13 -5.23 -2.06
N LYS A 31 18.32 -5.85 -2.04
CA LYS A 31 19.25 -5.75 -0.89
C LYS A 31 19.59 -4.29 -0.57
N LYS A 32 19.98 -3.52 -1.60
CA LYS A 32 20.31 -2.10 -1.46
C LYS A 32 19.13 -1.32 -0.86
N VAL A 33 17.94 -1.50 -1.40
CA VAL A 33 16.72 -0.83 -0.93
C VAL A 33 16.37 -1.24 0.50
N THR A 34 16.55 -2.52 0.83
CA THR A 34 16.33 -3.02 2.20
C THR A 34 17.30 -2.38 3.19
N LEU A 35 18.59 -2.26 2.83
CA LEU A 35 19.58 -1.56 3.68
C LEU A 35 19.25 -0.08 3.85
N GLU A 36 18.80 0.58 2.80
CA GLU A 36 18.36 1.98 2.85
C GLU A 36 17.14 2.16 3.76
N THR A 37 16.21 1.23 3.71
CA THR A 37 15.03 1.22 4.60
C THR A 37 15.42 0.97 6.06
N ILE A 38 16.34 0.04 6.32
CA ILE A 38 16.87 -0.21 7.66
C ILE A 38 17.52 1.06 8.23
N GLN A 39 18.37 1.72 7.46
CA GLN A 39 19.00 2.98 7.86
C GLN A 39 17.96 4.06 8.19
N PHE A 40 16.90 4.17 7.39
CA PHE A 40 15.80 5.09 7.67
C PHE A 40 15.09 4.76 8.99
N ILE A 41 14.80 3.47 9.25
CA ILE A 41 14.17 3.00 10.49
C ILE A 41 15.06 3.35 11.71
N GLU A 42 16.36 3.11 11.62
CA GLU A 42 17.32 3.41 12.68
C GLU A 42 17.43 4.93 12.95
N GLN A 43 17.59 5.73 11.90
CA GLN A 43 17.71 7.19 11.99
C GLN A 43 16.47 7.86 12.59
N ASN A 44 15.32 7.27 12.42
CA ASN A 44 14.04 7.78 12.95
C ASN A 44 13.58 7.08 14.24
N ASN A 45 14.43 6.22 14.84
CA ASN A 45 14.13 5.47 16.07
C ASN A 45 12.86 4.62 15.98
N LEU A 46 12.57 4.02 14.82
CA LEU A 46 11.35 3.24 14.56
C LEU A 46 11.51 1.74 14.87
N GLY A 47 12.66 1.31 15.42
CA GLY A 47 12.96 -0.10 15.68
C GLY A 47 12.00 -0.81 16.67
N ALA A 48 11.30 -0.04 17.51
CA ALA A 48 10.30 -0.56 18.45
C ALA A 48 8.86 -0.62 17.87
N MET A 49 8.67 -0.20 16.61
CA MET A 49 7.37 -0.21 15.96
C MET A 49 6.82 -1.65 15.83
N ILE A 50 5.51 -1.81 15.98
CA ILE A 50 4.85 -3.12 15.90
C ILE A 50 5.06 -3.73 14.50
N LYS A 51 5.65 -4.93 14.48
CA LYS A 51 5.80 -5.72 13.26
C LYS A 51 4.69 -6.76 13.15
N ILE A 52 4.00 -6.76 12.02
CA ILE A 52 2.93 -7.71 11.69
C ILE A 52 3.29 -8.44 10.39
N ASP A 53 3.14 -9.75 10.32
CA ASP A 53 3.59 -10.56 9.17
C ASP A 53 2.73 -10.38 7.90
N ASN A 54 1.59 -9.71 7.99
CA ASN A 54 0.65 -9.61 6.89
C ASN A 54 -0.12 -8.29 6.91
N ARG A 55 -0.18 -7.57 5.77
CA ARG A 55 -0.92 -6.30 5.63
C ARG A 55 -2.38 -6.38 6.07
N LEU A 56 -3.03 -7.50 5.82
CA LEU A 56 -4.43 -7.67 6.23
C LEU A 56 -4.59 -7.72 7.75
N ARG A 57 -3.55 -8.16 8.48
CA ARG A 57 -3.52 -8.12 9.95
C ARG A 57 -3.25 -6.72 10.50
N LEU A 58 -2.64 -5.81 9.73
CA LEU A 58 -2.52 -4.41 10.14
C LEU A 58 -3.89 -3.77 10.36
N VAL A 59 -4.86 -4.10 9.52
CA VAL A 59 -6.24 -3.61 9.67
C VAL A 59 -6.92 -4.17 10.93
N TRP A 60 -6.57 -5.40 11.36
CA TRP A 60 -7.10 -5.99 12.59
C TRP A 60 -6.66 -5.25 13.85
N LEU A 61 -5.49 -4.58 13.85
CA LEU A 61 -5.08 -3.73 14.96
C LEU A 61 -6.08 -2.60 15.24
N LEU A 62 -6.83 -2.20 14.21
CA LEU A 62 -7.77 -1.08 14.29
C LEU A 62 -9.18 -1.50 14.70
N LYS A 63 -9.44 -2.80 14.90
CA LYS A 63 -10.81 -3.32 15.11
C LYS A 63 -11.55 -2.61 16.26
N ASP A 64 -10.86 -2.41 17.36
CA ASP A 64 -11.41 -1.80 18.56
C ASP A 64 -10.97 -0.34 18.77
N GLU A 65 -10.03 0.13 17.94
CA GLU A 65 -9.43 1.47 18.03
C GLU A 65 -10.08 2.49 17.09
N LEU A 66 -10.73 1.99 16.00
CA LEU A 66 -11.19 2.84 14.92
C LEU A 66 -12.46 3.60 15.33
N LYS A 67 -12.34 4.92 15.45
CA LYS A 67 -13.46 5.82 15.75
C LYS A 67 -14.49 5.85 14.60
N ASN A 68 -15.64 6.46 14.88
CA ASN A 68 -16.63 6.75 13.85
C ASN A 68 -16.02 7.65 12.76
N GLY A 69 -16.42 7.42 11.51
CA GLY A 69 -15.91 8.13 10.36
C GLY A 69 -15.91 7.24 9.12
N MET A 70 -15.52 7.75 7.98
CA MET A 70 -15.46 7.02 6.72
C MET A 70 -14.29 6.03 6.71
N ILE A 71 -14.49 4.91 6.04
CA ILE A 71 -13.44 3.91 5.73
C ILE A 71 -13.29 3.89 4.22
N LEU A 72 -12.09 4.24 3.73
CA LEU A 72 -11.81 4.43 2.31
C LEU A 72 -10.66 3.52 1.87
N GLU A 73 -10.77 2.96 0.65
CA GLU A 73 -9.66 2.27 -0.03
C GLU A 73 -9.50 2.87 -1.42
N PHE A 74 -8.25 3.16 -1.80
CA PHE A 74 -7.85 3.69 -3.10
C PHE A 74 -6.93 2.69 -3.78
N GLY A 75 -7.39 2.12 -4.92
CA GLY A 75 -6.83 0.95 -5.56
C GLY A 75 -7.50 -0.32 -5.05
N VAL A 76 -8.55 -0.76 -5.75
CA VAL A 76 -9.37 -1.92 -5.36
C VAL A 76 -9.02 -3.16 -6.16
N PHE A 77 -8.69 -3.00 -7.43
CA PHE A 77 -8.38 -4.07 -8.38
C PHE A 77 -9.39 -5.22 -8.31
N LYS A 78 -8.96 -6.41 -7.88
CA LYS A 78 -9.82 -7.61 -7.74
C LYS A 78 -10.61 -7.67 -6.43
N GLY A 79 -10.54 -6.64 -5.59
CA GLY A 79 -11.32 -6.52 -4.36
C GLY A 79 -10.83 -7.36 -3.18
N ARG A 80 -9.57 -7.87 -3.21
CA ARG A 80 -9.06 -8.74 -2.13
C ARG A 80 -8.90 -7.99 -0.81
N SER A 81 -8.26 -6.84 -0.84
CA SER A 81 -7.98 -6.00 0.33
C SER A 81 -9.27 -5.42 0.90
N ILE A 82 -10.11 -4.78 0.09
CA ILE A 82 -11.37 -4.17 0.54
C ILE A 82 -12.33 -5.18 1.17
N ASN A 83 -12.44 -6.40 0.61
CA ASN A 83 -13.25 -7.47 1.21
C ASN A 83 -12.70 -7.92 2.57
N ASN A 84 -11.39 -7.83 2.81
CA ASN A 84 -10.81 -8.13 4.12
C ASN A 84 -11.05 -6.99 5.12
N ILE A 85 -10.94 -5.73 4.69
CA ILE A 85 -11.34 -4.57 5.50
C ILE A 85 -12.80 -4.71 5.92
N ALA A 86 -13.68 -5.08 4.99
CA ALA A 86 -15.11 -5.29 5.27
C ALA A 86 -15.39 -6.41 6.29
N LYS A 87 -14.56 -7.46 6.34
CA LYS A 87 -14.65 -8.51 7.37
C LYS A 87 -14.26 -8.02 8.76
N VAL A 88 -13.30 -7.11 8.85
CA VAL A 88 -12.90 -6.49 10.12
C VAL A 88 -13.99 -5.55 10.64
N PHE A 89 -14.67 -4.84 9.75
CA PHE A 89 -15.70 -3.84 10.06
C PHE A 89 -17.06 -4.20 9.44
N PRO A 90 -17.69 -5.32 9.82
CA PRO A 90 -18.89 -5.87 9.14
C PRO A 90 -20.13 -4.97 9.24
N ASN A 91 -20.18 -4.09 10.22
CA ASN A 91 -21.28 -3.18 10.48
C ASN A 91 -21.03 -1.75 9.98
N ARG A 92 -19.95 -1.54 9.22
CA ARG A 92 -19.58 -0.24 8.67
C ARG A 92 -19.62 -0.28 7.16
N GLU A 93 -20.00 0.83 6.54
CA GLU A 93 -19.90 1.03 5.11
C GLU A 93 -18.45 1.37 4.73
N ILE A 94 -17.97 0.78 3.63
CA ILE A 94 -16.60 0.94 3.14
C ILE A 94 -16.69 1.38 1.68
N TYR A 95 -15.93 2.40 1.33
CA TYR A 95 -15.91 2.97 -0.01
C TYR A 95 -14.59 2.65 -0.69
N GLY A 96 -14.67 2.00 -1.85
CA GLY A 96 -13.52 1.64 -2.66
C GLY A 96 -13.47 2.42 -3.97
N PHE A 97 -12.36 3.08 -4.22
CA PHE A 97 -12.15 3.91 -5.41
C PHE A 97 -11.16 3.25 -6.35
N ASP A 98 -11.51 3.12 -7.62
CA ASP A 98 -10.64 2.59 -8.67
C ASP A 98 -11.19 2.95 -10.05
N THR A 99 -10.33 3.10 -11.03
CA THR A 99 -10.74 3.21 -12.44
C THR A 99 -11.19 1.88 -13.01
N PHE A 100 -10.64 0.78 -12.47
CA PHE A 100 -10.71 -0.57 -13.03
C PHE A 100 -10.18 -0.68 -14.46
N MET A 101 -9.36 0.31 -14.87
CA MET A 101 -8.70 0.38 -16.18
C MET A 101 -7.18 0.23 -16.09
N GLY A 102 -6.66 -0.02 -14.87
CA GLY A 102 -5.25 -0.14 -14.56
C GLY A 102 -4.54 1.21 -14.38
N LEU A 103 -3.24 1.15 -14.20
CA LEU A 103 -2.39 2.31 -13.97
C LEU A 103 -2.48 3.32 -15.13
N HIS A 104 -2.62 4.59 -14.82
CA HIS A 104 -2.71 5.64 -15.83
C HIS A 104 -1.35 6.17 -16.28
N GLU A 105 -0.27 5.82 -15.57
CA GLU A 105 1.13 6.10 -15.93
C GLU A 105 2.04 4.91 -15.57
N ASN A 106 3.31 4.95 -15.99
CA ASN A 106 4.29 3.93 -15.61
C ASN A 106 4.68 4.09 -14.14
N TRP A 107 4.88 2.97 -13.48
CA TRP A 107 5.41 2.89 -12.12
C TRP A 107 6.67 2.03 -12.08
N VAL A 108 7.50 2.12 -11.04
CA VAL A 108 8.86 1.57 -10.92
C VAL A 108 9.07 0.20 -11.57
N MET A 109 8.16 -0.74 -11.39
CA MET A 109 8.24 -2.12 -11.90
C MET A 109 7.05 -2.50 -12.77
N CYS A 110 6.10 -1.60 -12.99
CA CYS A 110 4.87 -1.85 -13.71
C CYS A 110 4.68 -0.82 -14.83
N GLN A 111 4.14 -1.27 -15.95
CA GLN A 111 3.82 -0.39 -17.06
C GLN A 111 2.42 0.19 -16.91
N LYS A 112 2.18 1.33 -17.56
CA LYS A 112 0.84 1.85 -17.76
C LYS A 112 -0.10 0.77 -18.28
N GLY A 113 -1.27 0.64 -17.67
CA GLY A 113 -2.25 -0.40 -17.98
C GLY A 113 -2.13 -1.68 -17.17
N GLU A 114 -1.11 -1.84 -16.32
CA GLU A 114 -1.09 -2.94 -15.34
C GLU A 114 -2.30 -2.86 -14.40
N PHE A 115 -2.69 -3.99 -13.82
CA PHE A 115 -3.88 -4.15 -12.97
C PHE A 115 -5.22 -3.86 -13.67
N ASN A 116 -5.26 -3.91 -15.02
CA ASN A 116 -6.45 -3.60 -15.80
C ASN A 116 -7.54 -4.68 -15.62
N MET A 117 -8.72 -4.26 -15.22
CA MET A 117 -9.94 -5.06 -15.11
C MET A 117 -10.91 -4.82 -16.29
N TYR A 118 -10.47 -4.06 -17.31
CA TYR A 118 -11.28 -3.67 -18.46
C TYR A 118 -12.61 -3.01 -18.04
N GLY A 119 -12.56 -2.23 -16.97
CA GLY A 119 -13.72 -1.54 -16.40
C GLY A 119 -14.73 -2.43 -15.68
N LYS A 120 -14.43 -3.72 -15.49
CA LYS A 120 -15.29 -4.67 -14.76
C LYS A 120 -15.10 -4.50 -13.26
N LEU A 121 -16.20 -4.44 -12.53
CA LEU A 121 -16.18 -4.36 -11.07
C LEU A 121 -15.94 -5.75 -10.46
N PRO A 122 -15.12 -5.85 -9.39
CA PRO A 122 -14.96 -7.08 -8.66
C PRO A 122 -16.19 -7.44 -7.83
N VAL A 123 -16.29 -8.71 -7.44
CA VAL A 123 -17.29 -9.16 -6.46
C VAL A 123 -16.87 -8.70 -5.06
N VAL A 124 -17.74 -7.95 -4.41
CA VAL A 124 -17.53 -7.42 -3.06
C VAL A 124 -18.71 -7.72 -2.14
N THR A 125 -18.47 -7.63 -0.81
CA THR A 125 -19.51 -7.80 0.20
C THR A 125 -20.48 -6.62 0.20
N LYS A 126 -21.71 -6.86 0.73
CA LYS A 126 -22.84 -5.90 0.69
C LYS A 126 -22.57 -4.54 1.34
N ASN A 127 -21.62 -4.48 2.29
CA ASN A 127 -21.25 -3.26 2.99
C ASN A 127 -20.13 -2.47 2.27
N ILE A 128 -19.77 -2.84 1.04
CA ILE A 128 -18.81 -2.12 0.20
C ILE A 128 -19.55 -1.38 -0.91
N LYS A 129 -19.18 -0.13 -1.12
CA LYS A 129 -19.61 0.70 -2.25
C LYS A 129 -18.40 0.99 -3.15
N LEU A 130 -18.47 0.58 -4.39
CA LEU A 130 -17.41 0.84 -5.37
C LEU A 130 -17.72 2.12 -6.15
N ILE A 131 -16.70 3.00 -6.21
CA ILE A 131 -16.76 4.28 -6.92
C ILE A 131 -15.75 4.19 -8.06
N LYS A 132 -16.28 4.11 -9.29
CA LYS A 132 -15.48 3.93 -10.50
C LYS A 132 -15.11 5.26 -11.12
N GLY A 133 -13.82 5.51 -11.28
CA GLY A 133 -13.27 6.69 -11.96
C GLY A 133 -11.92 7.10 -11.41
N LEU A 134 -11.35 8.14 -12.01
CA LEU A 134 -10.13 8.76 -11.51
C LEU A 134 -10.42 9.50 -10.19
N PHE A 135 -9.50 9.45 -9.25
CA PHE A 135 -9.68 10.02 -7.92
C PHE A 135 -9.95 11.52 -7.95
N GLU A 136 -9.26 12.26 -8.82
CA GLU A 136 -9.49 13.70 -9.01
C GLU A 136 -10.92 14.05 -9.44
N ASN A 137 -11.61 13.15 -10.12
CA ASN A 137 -12.97 13.36 -10.60
C ASN A 137 -14.04 12.86 -9.62
N THR A 138 -13.76 11.77 -8.92
CA THR A 138 -14.76 11.11 -8.08
C THR A 138 -14.79 11.58 -6.63
N LEU A 139 -13.64 11.98 -6.07
CA LEU A 139 -13.57 12.45 -4.69
C LEU A 139 -14.34 13.74 -4.41
N PRO A 140 -14.34 14.79 -5.30
CA PRO A 140 -15.11 16.00 -5.04
C PRO A 140 -16.59 15.73 -4.85
N ASP A 141 -17.21 14.96 -5.73
CA ASP A 141 -18.63 14.62 -5.65
C ASP A 141 -18.93 13.77 -4.42
N PHE A 142 -18.09 12.76 -4.16
CA PHE A 142 -18.18 11.93 -2.97
C PHE A 142 -18.13 12.75 -1.68
N LEU A 143 -17.22 13.71 -1.57
CA LEU A 143 -17.07 14.57 -0.39
C LEU A 143 -18.21 15.62 -0.26
N ASN A 144 -18.92 15.92 -1.34
CA ASN A 144 -20.13 16.73 -1.28
C ASN A 144 -21.30 15.97 -0.62
N GLU A 145 -21.37 14.66 -0.81
CA GLU A 145 -22.39 13.80 -0.23
C GLU A 145 -22.02 13.29 1.17
N HIS A 146 -20.72 13.11 1.47
CA HIS A 146 -20.21 12.51 2.69
C HIS A 146 -19.44 13.52 3.53
N LYS A 147 -20.06 14.03 4.59
CA LYS A 147 -19.52 15.14 5.42
C LYS A 147 -18.66 14.69 6.60
N ASN A 148 -18.70 13.43 6.97
CA ASN A 148 -17.92 12.88 8.10
C ASN A 148 -16.42 12.97 7.85
N ASP A 149 -15.64 13.00 8.91
CA ASP A 149 -14.19 12.82 8.85
C ASP A 149 -13.85 11.38 8.45
N VAL A 150 -12.63 11.18 7.99
CA VAL A 150 -12.13 9.85 7.63
C VAL A 150 -11.51 9.20 8.87
N ALA A 151 -11.94 7.99 9.19
CA ALA A 151 -11.36 7.20 10.26
C ALA A 151 -10.17 6.35 9.78
N PHE A 152 -10.29 5.77 8.58
CA PHE A 152 -9.26 4.92 8.00
C PHE A 152 -9.16 5.09 6.48
N ILE A 153 -7.93 5.15 5.98
CA ILE A 153 -7.60 5.15 4.57
C ILE A 153 -6.62 4.00 4.30
N HIS A 154 -6.91 3.20 3.28
CA HIS A 154 -5.93 2.32 2.64
C HIS A 154 -5.55 2.92 1.29
N ILE A 155 -4.29 3.28 1.11
CA ILE A 155 -3.71 3.75 -0.14
C ILE A 155 -2.94 2.56 -0.73
N ASP A 156 -3.44 2.01 -1.85
CA ASP A 156 -2.90 0.88 -2.61
C ASP A 156 -3.02 1.29 -4.10
N SER A 157 -2.42 2.44 -4.41
CA SER A 157 -2.60 3.12 -5.71
C SER A 157 -1.31 3.29 -6.49
N ASP A 158 -0.20 2.75 -5.97
CA ASP A 158 1.13 2.66 -6.57
C ASP A 158 1.79 4.02 -6.88
N LEU A 159 1.03 4.95 -7.44
CA LEU A 159 1.54 6.18 -8.05
C LEU A 159 1.63 7.35 -7.07
N TYR A 160 2.75 8.08 -7.12
CA TYR A 160 2.89 9.34 -6.39
C TYR A 160 1.77 10.34 -6.71
N SER A 161 1.41 10.48 -7.99
CA SER A 161 0.34 11.38 -8.44
C SER A 161 -1.01 11.04 -7.81
N SER A 162 -1.34 9.75 -7.73
CA SER A 162 -2.54 9.24 -7.09
C SER A 162 -2.56 9.52 -5.58
N ALA A 163 -1.50 9.14 -4.87
CA ALA A 163 -1.39 9.37 -3.42
C ALA A 163 -1.46 10.87 -3.08
N LYS A 164 -0.79 11.72 -3.87
CA LYS A 164 -0.86 13.17 -3.72
C LYS A 164 -2.26 13.73 -3.92
N THR A 165 -2.99 13.26 -4.93
CA THR A 165 -4.39 13.65 -5.19
C THR A 165 -5.29 13.27 -4.03
N ILE A 166 -5.19 12.02 -3.55
CA ILE A 166 -5.98 11.50 -2.42
C ILE A 166 -5.76 12.36 -1.18
N LEU A 167 -4.50 12.53 -0.76
CA LEU A 167 -4.15 13.27 0.45
C LEU A 167 -4.54 14.74 0.37
N SER A 168 -4.38 15.36 -0.81
CA SER A 168 -4.75 16.77 -1.03
C SER A 168 -6.25 16.98 -0.94
N GLN A 169 -7.06 16.12 -1.54
CA GLN A 169 -8.52 16.27 -1.53
C GLN A 169 -9.15 15.92 -0.17
N LEU A 170 -8.53 15.00 0.57
CA LEU A 170 -8.96 14.61 1.90
C LEU A 170 -8.38 15.47 3.04
N GLU A 171 -7.58 16.48 2.74
CA GLU A 171 -6.82 17.29 3.71
C GLU A 171 -7.65 17.74 4.92
N ASN A 172 -8.85 18.24 4.69
CA ASN A 172 -9.75 18.73 5.73
C ASN A 172 -10.56 17.63 6.44
N LYS A 173 -10.44 16.38 5.99
CA LYS A 173 -11.14 15.20 6.52
C LYS A 173 -10.21 14.25 7.28
N ILE A 174 -8.90 14.45 7.16
CA ILE A 174 -7.87 13.67 7.86
C ILE A 174 -7.63 14.30 9.23
N ASN A 175 -8.37 13.84 10.24
CA ASN A 175 -8.26 14.27 11.63
C ASN A 175 -8.35 13.04 12.53
N ASN A 176 -7.28 12.70 13.25
CA ASN A 176 -7.20 11.49 14.05
C ASN A 176 -7.50 10.24 13.22
N THR A 177 -6.87 10.18 12.04
CA THR A 177 -7.09 9.21 10.95
C THR A 177 -5.94 8.22 10.89
N TYR A 178 -6.25 6.94 10.73
CA TYR A 178 -5.26 5.92 10.39
C TYR A 178 -5.12 5.83 8.87
N ILE A 179 -3.88 5.80 8.39
CA ILE A 179 -3.56 5.62 6.96
C ILE A 179 -2.64 4.41 6.83
N LEU A 180 -3.08 3.42 6.07
CA LEU A 180 -2.27 2.28 5.65
C LEU A 180 -1.79 2.54 4.22
N PHE A 181 -0.49 2.62 4.05
CA PHE A 181 0.18 2.68 2.75
C PHE A 181 0.63 1.28 2.34
N ASP A 182 0.42 0.89 1.08
CA ASP A 182 0.87 -0.41 0.57
C ASP A 182 2.33 -0.37 0.08
N GLU A 183 2.81 0.77 -0.43
CA GLU A 183 4.15 0.96 -0.99
C GLU A 183 4.94 2.12 -0.35
N TYR A 184 4.96 2.19 0.98
CA TYR A 184 5.56 3.32 1.70
C TYR A 184 7.10 3.33 1.64
N TRP A 185 7.74 2.17 1.83
CA TRP A 185 9.18 1.98 1.82
C TRP A 185 9.59 0.61 1.26
N ASN A 186 10.89 0.26 1.28
CA ASN A 186 11.43 -1.06 0.90
C ASN A 186 11.09 -1.48 -0.55
N LEU A 187 10.94 -0.49 -1.44
CA LEU A 187 10.77 -0.63 -2.88
C LEU A 187 11.78 0.28 -3.58
N PRO A 188 12.21 -0.04 -4.82
CA PRO A 188 13.07 0.87 -5.57
C PRO A 188 12.45 2.27 -5.66
N ASP A 189 13.27 3.28 -5.38
CA ASP A 189 12.86 4.70 -5.45
C ASP A 189 11.70 5.12 -4.52
N TRP A 190 11.44 4.35 -3.45
CA TRP A 190 10.30 4.55 -2.54
C TRP A 190 10.17 5.98 -1.98
N LYS A 191 11.31 6.70 -1.84
CA LYS A 191 11.30 8.09 -1.35
C LYS A 191 10.61 9.06 -2.30
N ASN A 192 10.34 8.68 -3.54
CA ASN A 192 9.70 9.48 -4.57
C ASN A 192 8.23 9.10 -4.84
N HIS A 193 7.68 8.13 -4.11
CA HIS A 193 6.31 7.63 -4.28
C HIS A 193 5.37 8.02 -3.13
N GLU A 194 4.68 7.08 -2.50
CA GLU A 194 3.70 7.34 -1.42
C GLU A 194 4.33 8.07 -0.23
N TYR A 195 5.58 7.70 0.16
CA TYR A 195 6.34 8.40 1.19
C TYR A 195 6.45 9.90 0.89
N LYS A 196 6.85 10.26 -0.33
CA LYS A 196 6.98 11.66 -0.75
C LYS A 196 5.65 12.40 -0.66
N ALA A 197 4.59 11.81 -1.22
CA ALA A 197 3.25 12.39 -1.21
C ALA A 197 2.78 12.65 0.23
N PHE A 198 3.03 11.70 1.14
CA PHE A 198 2.70 11.85 2.55
C PHE A 198 3.52 12.91 3.25
N MET A 199 4.83 12.97 3.06
CA MET A 199 5.68 13.99 3.69
C MET A 199 5.39 15.40 3.17
N GLU A 200 5.06 15.55 1.88
CA GLU A 200 4.58 16.81 1.32
C GLU A 200 3.25 17.23 1.97
N PHE A 201 2.32 16.30 2.15
CA PHE A 201 1.04 16.54 2.83
C PHE A 201 1.25 16.99 4.29
N ILE A 202 2.08 16.29 5.06
CA ILE A 202 2.40 16.65 6.45
C ILE A 202 3.05 18.03 6.53
N THR A 203 4.02 18.31 5.65
CA THR A 203 4.70 19.62 5.61
C THR A 203 3.74 20.75 5.27
N LYS A 204 2.86 20.54 4.28
CA LYS A 204 1.87 21.55 3.84
C LYS A 204 0.85 21.85 4.92
N THR A 205 0.35 20.81 5.61
CA THR A 205 -0.77 20.96 6.57
C THR A 205 -0.32 21.29 7.97
N GLY A 206 0.94 21.03 8.32
CA GLY A 206 1.45 21.14 9.70
C GLY A 206 0.89 20.07 10.65
N LYS A 207 0.16 19.07 10.13
CA LYS A 207 -0.38 17.97 10.93
C LYS A 207 0.75 17.14 11.55
N LYS A 208 0.45 16.54 12.68
CA LYS A 208 1.36 15.59 13.35
C LYS A 208 0.97 14.16 12.98
N PHE A 209 1.94 13.26 13.01
CA PHE A 209 1.67 11.85 12.81
C PHE A 209 2.61 10.98 13.64
N GLU A 210 2.24 9.73 13.81
CA GLU A 210 3.08 8.70 14.40
C GLU A 210 3.06 7.43 13.51
N TYR A 211 4.16 6.72 13.49
CA TYR A 211 4.27 5.39 12.90
C TYR A 211 3.70 4.37 13.89
N VAL A 212 2.67 3.62 13.49
CA VAL A 212 1.96 2.66 14.36
C VAL A 212 2.51 1.25 14.20
N ALA A 213 2.56 0.76 12.96
CA ALA A 213 2.97 -0.61 12.67
C ALA A 213 3.44 -0.77 11.21
N HIS A 214 4.14 -1.86 10.93
CA HIS A 214 4.57 -2.24 9.59
C HIS A 214 4.58 -3.76 9.37
N THR A 215 4.64 -4.22 8.12
CA THR A 215 4.71 -5.66 7.81
C THR A 215 6.13 -6.24 7.83
N GLY A 216 7.16 -5.40 7.86
CA GLY A 216 8.54 -5.81 7.54
C GLY A 216 8.80 -5.83 6.03
N GLY A 217 7.77 -5.66 5.21
CA GLY A 217 7.78 -5.37 3.78
C GLY A 217 7.46 -3.89 3.54
N PRO A 218 6.82 -3.55 2.40
CA PRO A 218 6.57 -2.16 2.02
C PRO A 218 5.44 -1.47 2.81
N GLN A 219 4.54 -2.22 3.45
CA GLN A 219 3.34 -1.67 4.07
C GLN A 219 3.62 -1.02 5.42
N VAL A 220 3.05 0.17 5.60
CA VAL A 220 3.16 0.98 6.83
C VAL A 220 1.83 1.56 7.23
N LEU A 221 1.50 1.43 8.51
CA LEU A 221 0.35 2.06 9.14
C LEU A 221 0.82 3.27 9.94
N VAL A 222 0.25 4.42 9.65
CA VAL A 222 0.47 5.66 10.40
C VAL A 222 -0.84 6.17 10.98
N LYS A 223 -0.76 7.02 12.00
CA LYS A 223 -1.89 7.77 12.54
C LYS A 223 -1.59 9.26 12.44
N VAL A 224 -2.51 10.02 11.86
CA VAL A 224 -2.41 11.48 11.66
C VAL A 224 -3.36 12.20 12.61
N TYR A 225 -2.88 13.29 13.22
CA TYR A 225 -3.63 14.10 14.19
C TYR A 225 -3.91 15.50 13.69
#